data_4c1d1baa3bf3ea39766230ed3ad7d10c
#
_entry.id   4c1d1baa3bf3ea39766230ed3ad7d10c
#
_cell.length_a   1.000
_cell.length_b   1.000
_cell.length_c   1.000
_cell.angle_alpha   90.00
_cell.angle_beta   90.00
_cell.angle_gamma   90.00
#
_symmetry.space_group_name_H-M   'P 1'
#
loop_
_entity.id
_entity.type
_entity.pdbx_description
1 polymer ?
#
loop_
_entity_poly.entity_id
_entity_poly.type
_entity_poly.pdbx_seq_one_letter_code
_entity_poly.pdbx_strand_id
1 'polypeptide(L)'
;MRPEEEGMAAGVGCARTGADIAVQTGKGESAFDPRGREVHGVVLAGVHCWGHGVLESLVCRPLLPILNRPLISHVLGWLRTGGIEGVTTCANSDTAAIRGALGASGGPEPAITYYEDVMPRGPAGCIKDAAEGSQADVLVAVEGAVIPEINLRSLIDAHLESEAALTLVVSSTRAKPDLRHDPGEPMGIYVFSPDSLAGVSPIGYQDIKEELIPQLHRWGRRVLTYSVPTGSVVRVTGAASYLAANRWALTHLTRSAAARAGYRRVGESWLHETALVDPTVRLAGPVFVGPESIVQSKSMLTGPTTIGARCIIERDAVVSRSALWNGVRVGAGAVLDDCIVADNGLVGPGR
;
A
#
# COMPACT_ATOMS: atom_id res chain seq x y z
N MET A 1 38.26 -50.20 25.69
CA MET A 1 38.80 -48.90 26.13
C MET A 1 38.56 -47.88 25.01
N ARG A 2 37.59 -47.05 25.19
CA ARG A 2 37.39 -45.84 24.35
C ARG A 2 38.03 -44.65 25.04
N PRO A 3 38.40 -43.62 24.32
CA PRO A 3 38.11 -42.28 24.82
C PRO A 3 37.14 -41.49 23.90
N GLU A 4 36.35 -40.69 24.58
CA GLU A 4 35.35 -39.78 24.10
C GLU A 4 36.01 -38.56 23.44
N GLU A 5 35.45 -38.09 22.30
CA GLU A 5 35.74 -36.76 21.76
C GLU A 5 34.52 -35.88 21.91
N GLU A 6 34.64 -34.87 22.75
CA GLU A 6 33.70 -33.76 22.90
C GLU A 6 33.78 -32.84 21.68
N GLY A 7 32.71 -32.78 20.92
CA GLY A 7 32.54 -31.82 19.86
C GLY A 7 31.76 -30.57 20.33
N MET A 8 32.44 -29.48 20.41
CA MET A 8 31.92 -28.17 20.76
C MET A 8 31.07 -27.61 19.61
N ALA A 9 29.74 -27.62 19.76
CA ALA A 9 28.80 -27.01 18.80
C ALA A 9 28.65 -25.51 19.10
N ALA A 10 29.13 -24.69 18.17
CA ALA A 10 28.89 -23.27 18.18
C ALA A 10 27.41 -22.99 17.83
N GLY A 11 26.69 -22.44 18.79
CA GLY A 11 25.28 -22.05 18.61
C GLY A 11 25.13 -20.86 17.67
N VAL A 12 24.49 -21.09 16.54
CA VAL A 12 23.98 -20.03 15.66
C VAL A 12 22.63 -19.61 16.22
N GLY A 13 22.56 -18.36 16.73
CA GLY A 13 21.35 -17.77 17.27
C GLY A 13 20.24 -17.69 16.23
N CYS A 14 19.16 -18.40 16.47
CA CYS A 14 17.95 -18.40 15.64
C CYS A 14 17.12 -17.15 15.97
N ALA A 15 17.00 -16.23 15.01
CA ALA A 15 16.08 -15.09 15.12
C ALA A 15 14.64 -15.62 15.17
N ARG A 16 13.89 -15.16 16.16
CA ARG A 16 12.49 -15.56 16.41
C ARG A 16 11.60 -15.10 15.24
N THR A 17 10.88 -16.03 14.67
CA THR A 17 9.78 -15.78 13.73
C THR A 17 8.59 -15.23 14.51
N GLY A 18 8.17 -13.99 14.22
CA GLY A 18 6.94 -13.44 14.76
C GLY A 18 5.72 -14.03 14.05
N ALA A 19 5.21 -15.12 14.56
CA ALA A 19 3.91 -15.68 14.22
C ALA A 19 3.10 -15.78 15.51
N ASP A 20 2.53 -14.64 15.94
CA ASP A 20 1.37 -14.61 16.83
C ASP A 20 0.49 -13.45 16.41
N ILE A 21 -0.54 -13.76 15.63
CA ILE A 21 -1.61 -12.83 15.30
C ILE A 21 -2.55 -12.78 16.53
N ALA A 22 -2.16 -12.01 17.53
CA ALA A 22 -3.08 -11.59 18.59
C ALA A 22 -3.85 -10.36 18.10
N VAL A 23 -5.13 -10.55 17.81
CA VAL A 23 -6.07 -9.45 17.64
C VAL A 23 -6.19 -8.73 18.99
N GLN A 24 -5.42 -7.68 19.19
CA GLN A 24 -5.61 -6.76 20.32
C GLN A 24 -6.62 -5.70 19.92
N THR A 25 -7.82 -5.82 20.47
CA THR A 25 -8.81 -4.74 20.56
C THR A 25 -8.25 -3.60 21.41
N GLY A 26 -8.24 -2.41 20.83
CA GLY A 26 -7.60 -1.23 21.40
C GLY A 26 -8.10 -0.82 22.77
N LYS A 27 -7.17 -0.45 23.61
CA LYS A 27 -7.32 0.50 24.72
C LYS A 27 -6.05 1.36 24.76
N GLY A 28 -6.25 2.69 24.70
CA GLY A 28 -5.33 3.71 25.17
C GLY A 28 -3.94 3.69 24.55
N GLU A 29 -3.77 4.44 23.52
CA GLU A 29 -2.49 4.65 22.85
C GLU A 29 -1.53 5.39 23.76
N SER A 30 -0.50 4.69 24.19
CA SER A 30 0.78 5.28 24.56
C SER A 30 1.42 5.78 23.26
N ALA A 31 1.93 7.01 23.25
CA ALA A 31 2.70 7.57 22.15
C ALA A 31 3.75 6.57 21.66
N PHE A 32 3.90 6.48 20.33
CA PHE A 32 4.94 5.68 19.70
C PHE A 32 6.31 6.13 20.25
N ASP A 33 6.97 5.24 20.96
CA ASP A 33 8.35 5.41 21.37
C ASP A 33 9.20 4.30 20.75
N PRO A 34 9.85 4.56 19.61
CA PRO A 34 10.84 3.66 19.04
C PRO A 34 12.16 3.82 19.84
N ARG A 35 12.14 3.52 21.15
CA ARG A 35 13.28 3.68 22.07
C ARG A 35 13.77 5.14 22.13
N GLY A 36 12.85 6.12 22.08
CA GLY A 36 13.16 7.55 22.08
C GLY A 36 13.79 8.07 20.78
N ARG A 37 13.68 7.32 19.67
CA ARG A 37 14.25 7.70 18.37
C ARG A 37 13.23 8.41 17.50
N GLU A 38 13.67 9.41 16.76
CA GLU A 38 12.85 10.10 15.78
C GLU A 38 12.76 9.28 14.49
N VAL A 39 11.53 9.02 14.00
CA VAL A 39 11.28 8.28 12.75
C VAL A 39 10.58 9.18 11.75
N HIS A 40 11.11 9.24 10.53
CA HIS A 40 10.52 10.00 9.43
C HIS A 40 10.09 9.08 8.28
N GLY A 41 8.91 9.36 7.72
CA GLY A 41 8.36 8.63 6.57
C GLY A 41 8.75 9.26 5.24
N VAL A 42 9.10 8.44 4.25
CA VAL A 42 9.30 8.90 2.86
C VAL A 42 8.40 8.07 1.95
N VAL A 43 7.50 8.71 1.22
CA VAL A 43 6.61 8.04 0.26
C VAL A 43 7.08 8.32 -1.16
N LEU A 44 7.46 7.26 -1.88
CA LEU A 44 7.90 7.33 -3.26
C LEU A 44 6.68 7.28 -4.18
N ALA A 45 6.17 8.43 -4.57
CA ALA A 45 4.92 8.56 -5.31
C ALA A 45 5.08 8.84 -6.82
N GLY A 46 6.27 9.25 -7.26
CA GLY A 46 6.55 9.61 -8.66
C GLY A 46 7.74 8.90 -9.30
N VAL A 47 8.31 7.91 -8.63
CA VAL A 47 9.66 7.40 -8.95
C VAL A 47 9.71 6.44 -10.12
N HIS A 48 8.60 5.86 -10.55
CA HIS A 48 8.60 4.89 -11.64
C HIS A 48 7.54 5.21 -12.69
N CYS A 49 8.03 5.57 -13.87
CA CYS A 49 7.21 5.42 -15.07
C CYS A 49 6.87 3.94 -15.24
N TRP A 50 5.61 3.62 -15.25
CA TRP A 50 5.10 2.29 -15.47
C TRP A 50 5.12 2.00 -16.95
N GLY A 51 4.98 0.74 -17.25
CA GLY A 51 4.74 0.31 -18.61
C GLY A 51 3.59 1.10 -19.26
N HIS A 52 3.46 0.99 -20.56
CA HIS A 52 2.44 1.70 -21.35
C HIS A 52 1.04 1.07 -21.20
N GLY A 53 0.56 0.89 -19.96
CA GLY A 53 -0.77 0.35 -19.69
C GLY A 53 -1.86 1.44 -19.79
N VAL A 54 -3.10 1.01 -20.00
CA VAL A 54 -4.25 1.93 -20.14
C VAL A 54 -4.49 2.73 -18.84
N LEU A 55 -4.29 2.12 -17.68
CA LEU A 55 -4.51 2.81 -16.38
C LEU A 55 -3.52 3.95 -16.14
N GLU A 56 -2.29 3.80 -16.61
CA GLU A 56 -1.21 4.76 -16.43
C GLU A 56 -1.43 6.05 -17.23
N SER A 57 -2.18 5.97 -18.33
CA SER A 57 -2.56 7.15 -19.11
C SER A 57 -3.70 7.96 -18.49
N LEU A 58 -4.42 7.39 -17.52
CA LEU A 58 -5.58 8.00 -16.89
C LEU A 58 -5.25 8.72 -15.59
N VAL A 59 -4.41 8.13 -14.77
CA VAL A 59 -4.06 8.67 -13.44
C VAL A 59 -2.74 8.07 -12.95
N CYS A 60 -1.94 8.85 -12.23
CA CYS A 60 -0.75 8.31 -11.59
C CYS A 60 -1.15 7.24 -10.55
N ARG A 61 -0.32 6.23 -10.45
CA ARG A 61 -0.58 4.99 -9.67
C ARG A 61 -0.97 5.24 -8.20
N PRO A 62 -0.27 6.13 -7.47
CA PRO A 62 -0.65 6.43 -6.09
C PRO A 62 -2.07 6.97 -5.93
N LEU A 63 -2.67 7.49 -7.01
CA LEU A 63 -4.03 8.03 -7.00
C LEU A 63 -5.11 7.05 -7.44
N LEU A 64 -4.75 5.82 -7.84
CA LEU A 64 -5.73 4.79 -8.17
C LEU A 64 -6.71 4.59 -7.01
N PRO A 65 -8.04 4.62 -7.26
CA PRO A 65 -9.02 4.52 -6.18
C PRO A 65 -9.15 3.09 -5.65
N ILE A 66 -8.87 2.90 -4.38
CA ILE A 66 -9.14 1.67 -3.63
C ILE A 66 -10.21 1.98 -2.59
N LEU A 67 -11.38 1.34 -2.69
CA LEU A 67 -12.55 1.66 -1.86
C LEU A 67 -12.85 3.18 -1.82
N ASN A 68 -12.84 3.82 -2.98
CA ASN A 68 -13.09 5.26 -3.17
C ASN A 68 -12.08 6.20 -2.48
N ARG A 69 -10.91 5.71 -2.12
CA ARG A 69 -9.81 6.51 -1.58
C ARG A 69 -8.55 6.32 -2.42
N PRO A 70 -7.74 7.36 -2.64
CA PRO A 70 -6.46 7.22 -3.31
C PRO A 70 -5.59 6.15 -2.65
N LEU A 71 -4.91 5.32 -3.43
CA LEU A 71 -4.04 4.25 -2.95
C LEU A 71 -2.99 4.76 -1.96
N ILE A 72 -2.40 5.92 -2.21
CA ILE A 72 -1.43 6.57 -1.32
C ILE A 72 -1.99 6.85 0.09
N SER A 73 -3.30 7.10 0.22
CA SER A 73 -3.93 7.31 1.54
C SER A 73 -3.85 6.08 2.44
N HIS A 74 -3.77 4.88 1.87
CA HIS A 74 -3.58 3.65 2.64
C HIS A 74 -2.16 3.56 3.20
N VAL A 75 -1.15 3.97 2.43
CA VAL A 75 0.25 4.08 2.88
C VAL A 75 0.37 5.10 4.01
N LEU A 76 -0.17 6.31 3.82
CA LEU A 76 -0.13 7.38 4.83
C LEU A 76 -0.85 6.96 6.12
N GLY A 77 -2.00 6.30 5.99
CA GLY A 77 -2.74 5.76 7.13
C GLY A 77 -1.96 4.70 7.90
N TRP A 78 -1.21 3.84 7.20
CA TRP A 78 -0.35 2.84 7.82
C TRP A 78 0.84 3.47 8.56
N LEU A 79 1.53 4.43 7.95
CA LEU A 79 2.62 5.18 8.57
C LEU A 79 2.14 5.87 9.86
N ARG A 80 1.00 6.55 9.80
CA ARG A 80 0.41 7.21 10.96
C ARG A 80 0.00 6.23 12.07
N THR A 81 -0.64 5.12 11.70
CA THR A 81 -1.01 4.09 12.68
C THR A 81 0.22 3.48 13.34
N GLY A 82 1.34 3.44 12.63
CA GLY A 82 2.65 3.08 13.17
C GLY A 82 3.33 4.17 13.99
N GLY A 83 2.71 5.35 14.17
CA GLY A 83 3.21 6.45 15.00
C GLY A 83 4.14 7.43 14.29
N ILE A 84 4.23 7.40 12.96
CA ILE A 84 5.02 8.36 12.18
C ILE A 84 4.18 9.63 11.96
N GLU A 85 4.65 10.75 12.48
CA GLU A 85 3.94 12.04 12.41
C GLU A 85 4.39 12.90 11.22
N GLY A 86 5.66 12.79 10.80
CA GLY A 86 6.23 13.53 9.69
C GLY A 86 6.48 12.64 8.47
N VAL A 87 5.97 13.03 7.30
CA VAL A 87 6.14 12.30 6.05
C VAL A 87 6.53 13.23 4.92
N THR A 88 7.58 12.89 4.16
CA THR A 88 7.90 13.54 2.89
C THR A 88 7.40 12.68 1.73
N THR A 89 6.53 13.24 0.90
CA THR A 89 6.04 12.59 -0.32
C THR A 89 6.85 13.07 -1.51
N CYS A 90 7.61 12.16 -2.11
CA CYS A 90 8.39 12.40 -3.32
C CYS A 90 7.49 12.16 -4.54
N ALA A 91 7.18 13.21 -5.26
CA ALA A 91 6.41 13.13 -6.49
C ALA A 91 7.05 14.04 -7.53
N ASN A 92 7.02 13.62 -8.79
CA ASN A 92 7.53 14.41 -9.91
C ASN A 92 6.45 15.41 -10.39
N SER A 93 6.15 15.39 -11.68
CA SER A 93 5.07 16.17 -12.29
C SER A 93 3.68 15.96 -11.65
N ASP A 94 3.50 14.91 -10.89
CA ASP A 94 2.23 14.54 -10.24
C ASP A 94 2.00 15.19 -8.86
N THR A 95 2.95 15.98 -8.36
CA THR A 95 2.88 16.60 -7.02
C THR A 95 1.58 17.38 -6.80
N ALA A 96 1.17 18.20 -7.78
CA ALA A 96 -0.05 18.99 -7.68
C ALA A 96 -1.31 18.12 -7.61
N ALA A 97 -1.37 17.04 -8.41
CA ALA A 97 -2.48 16.10 -8.42
C ALA A 97 -2.58 15.32 -7.10
N ILE A 98 -1.44 14.84 -6.58
CA ILE A 98 -1.37 14.13 -5.30
C ILE A 98 -1.79 15.04 -4.15
N ARG A 99 -1.27 16.27 -4.10
CA ARG A 99 -1.64 17.26 -3.08
C ARG A 99 -3.14 17.58 -3.11
N GLY A 100 -3.71 17.77 -4.32
CA GLY A 100 -5.14 18.01 -4.49
C GLY A 100 -6.00 16.84 -4.02
N ALA A 101 -5.63 15.63 -4.35
CA ALA A 101 -6.36 14.42 -3.96
C ALA A 101 -6.30 14.16 -2.44
N LEU A 102 -5.17 14.37 -1.80
CA LEU A 102 -5.00 14.20 -0.36
C LEU A 102 -5.72 15.30 0.42
N GLY A 103 -5.64 16.57 -0.03
CA GLY A 103 -6.38 17.68 0.59
C GLY A 103 -7.89 17.53 0.53
N ALA A 104 -8.42 16.86 -0.50
CA ALA A 104 -9.85 16.58 -0.64
C ALA A 104 -10.33 15.39 0.22
N SER A 105 -9.40 14.54 0.68
CA SER A 105 -9.74 13.30 1.40
C SER A 105 -10.18 13.50 2.84
N GLY A 106 -9.93 14.66 3.45
CA GLY A 106 -10.45 15.07 4.77
C GLY A 106 -10.10 14.17 5.95
N GLY A 107 -9.15 13.26 5.80
CA GLY A 107 -8.75 12.32 6.85
C GLY A 107 -7.66 12.91 7.77
N PRO A 108 -7.49 12.37 8.97
CA PRO A 108 -6.37 12.71 9.84
C PRO A 108 -5.10 12.05 9.25
N GLU A 109 -4.37 12.78 8.44
CA GLU A 109 -3.11 12.34 7.85
C GLU A 109 -1.92 12.89 8.61
N PRO A 110 -0.71 12.26 8.55
CA PRO A 110 0.50 12.84 9.11
C PRO A 110 0.81 14.20 8.46
N ALA A 111 1.66 15.01 9.09
CA ALA A 111 2.14 16.23 8.47
C ALA A 111 2.91 15.89 7.18
N ILE A 112 2.39 16.28 6.02
CA ILE A 112 2.95 15.92 4.72
C ILE A 112 3.76 17.08 4.14
N THR A 113 5.04 16.83 3.92
CA THR A 113 5.90 17.67 3.10
C THR A 113 6.00 17.07 1.71
N TYR A 114 6.09 17.90 0.69
CA TYR A 114 6.23 17.44 -0.70
C TYR A 114 7.61 17.79 -1.22
N TYR A 115 8.28 16.78 -1.75
CA TYR A 115 9.53 16.93 -2.49
C TYR A 115 9.27 16.64 -3.96
N GLU A 116 9.58 17.58 -4.83
CA GLU A 116 9.45 17.43 -6.27
C GLU A 116 10.80 17.12 -6.89
N ASP A 117 10.93 15.91 -7.42
CA ASP A 117 12.14 15.46 -8.11
C ASP A 117 12.10 15.95 -9.56
N VAL A 118 12.65 17.12 -9.81
CA VAL A 118 12.69 17.75 -11.15
C VAL A 118 13.54 16.94 -12.13
N MET A 119 14.57 16.25 -11.63
CA MET A 119 15.40 15.36 -12.42
C MET A 119 15.43 13.96 -11.78
N PRO A 120 14.92 12.92 -12.47
CA PRO A 120 14.79 11.60 -11.88
C PRO A 120 16.09 11.08 -11.26
N ARG A 121 16.14 11.12 -9.93
CA ARG A 121 17.29 10.70 -9.14
C ARG A 121 17.25 9.22 -8.77
N GLY A 122 16.17 8.54 -9.12
CA GLY A 122 15.90 7.17 -8.69
C GLY A 122 15.50 7.05 -7.21
N PRO A 123 15.08 5.86 -6.76
CA PRO A 123 14.53 5.69 -5.41
C PRO A 123 15.50 6.06 -4.29
N ALA A 124 16.79 5.66 -4.40
CA ALA A 124 17.77 5.99 -3.36
C ALA A 124 18.11 7.49 -3.34
N GLY A 125 18.20 8.12 -4.51
CA GLY A 125 18.43 9.56 -4.62
C GLY A 125 17.28 10.36 -4.03
N CYS A 126 16.03 10.03 -4.40
CA CYS A 126 14.84 10.68 -3.85
C CYS A 126 14.72 10.54 -2.33
N ILE A 127 15.02 9.35 -1.77
CA ILE A 127 15.00 9.14 -0.31
C ILE A 127 16.04 10.03 0.37
N LYS A 128 17.26 10.09 -0.18
CA LYS A 128 18.31 10.95 0.36
C LYS A 128 17.89 12.41 0.37
N ASP A 129 17.43 12.91 -0.77
CA ASP A 129 17.05 14.33 -0.92
C ASP A 129 15.83 14.67 -0.08
N ALA A 130 14.84 13.78 0.02
CA ALA A 130 13.66 13.94 0.87
C ALA A 130 13.97 13.92 2.37
N ALA A 131 15.04 13.25 2.76
CA ALA A 131 15.52 13.19 4.13
C ALA A 131 16.50 14.32 4.47
N GLU A 132 16.89 15.14 3.49
CA GLU A 132 17.80 16.26 3.69
C GLU A 132 17.19 17.28 4.67
N GLY A 133 17.92 17.56 5.74
CA GLY A 133 17.42 18.42 6.82
C GLY A 133 16.57 17.72 7.88
N SER A 134 16.21 16.47 7.71
CA SER A 134 15.60 15.67 8.78
C SER A 134 16.62 15.30 9.85
N GLN A 135 16.22 15.37 11.12
CA GLN A 135 17.01 14.91 12.26
C GLN A 135 16.65 13.48 12.66
N ALA A 136 15.86 12.78 11.85
CA ALA A 136 15.39 11.45 12.16
C ALA A 136 16.53 10.44 12.31
N ASP A 137 16.42 9.58 13.32
CA ASP A 137 17.33 8.45 13.54
C ASP A 137 17.05 7.27 12.62
N VAL A 138 15.81 7.19 12.12
CA VAL A 138 15.32 6.11 11.23
C VAL A 138 14.45 6.70 10.13
N LEU A 139 14.65 6.24 8.90
CA LEU A 139 13.81 6.59 7.75
C LEU A 139 13.02 5.36 7.31
N VAL A 140 11.70 5.51 7.16
CA VAL A 140 10.82 4.48 6.58
C VAL A 140 10.40 4.91 5.19
N ALA A 141 10.96 4.30 4.16
CA ALA A 141 10.62 4.59 2.78
C ALA A 141 9.64 3.56 2.22
N VAL A 142 8.59 4.04 1.55
CA VAL A 142 7.49 3.20 1.02
C VAL A 142 7.10 3.65 -0.37
N GLU A 143 6.93 2.71 -1.30
CA GLU A 143 6.32 3.01 -2.59
C GLU A 143 4.85 3.44 -2.41
N GLY A 144 4.42 4.51 -3.08
CA GLY A 144 3.06 5.05 -2.97
C GLY A 144 1.96 4.15 -3.57
N ALA A 145 2.34 3.02 -4.15
CA ALA A 145 1.45 2.08 -4.84
C ALA A 145 1.36 0.71 -4.15
N VAL A 146 1.47 0.69 -2.83
CA VAL A 146 1.32 -0.52 -2.02
C VAL A 146 0.25 -0.33 -0.94
N ILE A 147 -0.31 -1.41 -0.45
CA ILE A 147 -1.17 -1.43 0.74
C ILE A 147 -0.48 -2.32 1.76
N PRO A 148 0.18 -1.75 2.78
CA PRO A 148 0.85 -2.54 3.81
C PRO A 148 -0.15 -3.03 4.88
N GLU A 149 -0.08 -4.32 5.22
CA GLU A 149 -0.78 -4.91 6.37
C GLU A 149 0.23 -5.60 7.29
N ILE A 150 1.35 -4.95 7.53
CA ILE A 150 2.41 -5.41 8.41
C ILE A 150 2.53 -4.46 9.61
N ASN A 151 3.00 -5.00 10.72
CA ASN A 151 3.25 -4.19 11.90
C ASN A 151 4.52 -3.37 11.70
N LEU A 152 4.35 -2.05 11.56
CA LEU A 152 5.46 -1.12 11.32
C LEU A 152 6.44 -1.08 12.48
N ARG A 153 5.94 -1.13 13.72
CA ARG A 153 6.78 -1.14 14.92
C ARG A 153 7.71 -2.34 14.93
N SER A 154 7.15 -3.55 14.68
CA SER A 154 7.97 -4.76 14.61
C SER A 154 9.03 -4.72 13.51
N LEU A 155 8.73 -4.07 12.38
CA LEU A 155 9.70 -3.85 11.30
C LEU A 155 10.84 -2.91 11.74
N ILE A 156 10.51 -1.81 12.41
CA ILE A 156 11.51 -0.85 12.92
C ILE A 156 12.34 -1.51 14.04
N ASP A 157 11.71 -2.23 14.95
CA ASP A 157 12.42 -2.94 16.03
C ASP A 157 13.42 -3.95 15.46
N ALA A 158 13.02 -4.73 14.45
CA ALA A 158 13.91 -5.70 13.79
C ALA A 158 15.10 -5.00 13.09
N HIS A 159 14.88 -3.84 12.47
CA HIS A 159 15.93 -3.02 11.89
C HIS A 159 16.95 -2.58 12.94
N LEU A 160 16.47 -2.01 14.05
CA LEU A 160 17.31 -1.50 15.13
C LEU A 160 18.05 -2.61 15.87
N GLU A 161 17.39 -3.73 16.16
CA GLU A 161 18.01 -4.87 16.86
C GLU A 161 19.09 -5.56 16.02
N SER A 162 18.93 -5.52 14.71
CA SER A 162 19.94 -6.08 13.81
C SER A 162 21.10 -5.13 13.51
N GLU A 163 21.04 -3.87 13.96
CA GLU A 163 21.99 -2.82 13.60
C GLU A 163 22.18 -2.71 12.06
N ALA A 164 21.09 -2.90 11.32
CA ALA A 164 21.14 -2.86 9.87
C ALA A 164 21.27 -1.43 9.35
N ALA A 165 22.05 -1.26 8.29
CA ALA A 165 22.08 0.00 7.54
C ALA A 165 20.84 0.16 6.66
N LEU A 166 20.33 -0.96 6.16
CA LEU A 166 19.12 -1.06 5.34
C LEU A 166 18.37 -2.33 5.70
N THR A 167 17.05 -2.21 5.88
CA THR A 167 16.12 -3.35 5.94
C THR A 167 15.16 -3.27 4.76
N LEU A 168 15.02 -4.34 3.99
CA LEU A 168 14.04 -4.43 2.91
C LEU A 168 12.98 -5.48 3.23
N VAL A 169 11.72 -5.15 2.99
CA VAL A 169 10.60 -6.08 3.16
C VAL A 169 10.44 -6.93 1.90
N VAL A 170 10.38 -8.24 2.07
CA VAL A 170 10.16 -9.19 0.98
C VAL A 170 8.97 -10.09 1.27
N SER A 171 8.21 -10.44 0.24
CA SER A 171 7.20 -11.49 0.31
C SER A 171 7.83 -12.85 0.10
N SER A 172 7.53 -13.80 0.95
CA SER A 172 7.99 -15.17 0.80
C SER A 172 6.85 -16.15 0.97
N THR A 173 6.76 -17.12 0.07
CA THR A 173 5.82 -18.25 0.17
C THR A 173 6.27 -19.32 1.18
N ARG A 174 7.51 -19.22 1.65
CA ARG A 174 8.11 -20.15 2.61
C ARG A 174 8.27 -19.50 3.98
N ALA A 175 7.98 -20.24 5.03
CA ALA A 175 8.18 -19.80 6.42
C ALA A 175 9.65 -19.49 6.77
N LYS A 176 10.60 -19.99 5.98
CA LYS A 176 12.02 -19.63 6.03
C LYS A 176 12.51 -19.45 4.59
N PRO A 177 12.69 -18.19 4.13
CA PRO A 177 13.24 -17.97 2.81
C PRO A 177 14.67 -18.49 2.75
N ASP A 178 14.97 -19.26 1.71
CA ASP A 178 16.35 -19.62 1.37
C ASP A 178 16.94 -18.43 0.60
N LEU A 179 17.59 -17.53 1.32
CA LEU A 179 18.17 -16.30 0.75
C LEU A 179 19.18 -16.55 -0.39
N ARG A 180 19.64 -17.81 -0.55
CA ARG A 180 20.56 -18.19 -1.62
C ARG A 180 19.83 -18.58 -2.91
N HIS A 181 18.58 -19.09 -2.79
CA HIS A 181 17.84 -19.65 -3.92
C HIS A 181 16.49 -18.93 -4.17
N ASP A 182 15.93 -18.27 -3.14
CA ASP A 182 14.69 -17.50 -3.25
C ASP A 182 14.73 -16.33 -2.25
N PRO A 183 15.30 -15.17 -2.64
CA PRO A 183 15.38 -14.00 -1.78
C PRO A 183 14.01 -13.37 -1.48
N GLY A 184 12.94 -13.87 -2.08
CA GLY A 184 11.59 -13.29 -2.02
C GLY A 184 11.42 -12.08 -2.94
N GLU A 185 10.16 -11.71 -3.17
CA GLU A 185 9.81 -10.53 -3.98
C GLU A 185 9.85 -9.27 -3.10
N PRO A 186 10.62 -8.23 -3.48
CA PRO A 186 10.62 -6.97 -2.74
C PRO A 186 9.28 -6.25 -2.80
N MET A 187 8.81 -5.81 -1.63
CA MET A 187 7.46 -5.25 -1.46
C MET A 187 7.41 -3.72 -1.52
N GLY A 188 8.50 -3.04 -1.86
CA GLY A 188 8.54 -1.58 -1.95
C GLY A 188 8.50 -0.88 -0.59
N ILE A 189 8.93 -1.55 0.47
CA ILE A 189 9.03 -1.01 1.83
C ILE A 189 10.45 -1.22 2.33
N TYR A 190 11.04 -0.14 2.83
CA TYR A 190 12.44 -0.09 3.25
C TYR A 190 12.57 0.68 4.56
N VAL A 191 13.52 0.28 5.41
CA VAL A 191 13.92 1.03 6.61
C VAL A 191 15.41 1.32 6.52
N PHE A 192 15.80 2.58 6.70
CA PHE A 192 17.18 3.05 6.59
C PHE A 192 17.67 3.64 7.89
N SER A 193 18.92 3.35 8.23
CA SER A 193 19.70 4.23 9.09
C SER A 193 20.21 5.40 8.21
N PRO A 194 20.05 6.68 8.62
CA PRO A 194 20.34 7.83 7.74
C PRO A 194 21.76 7.84 7.14
N ASP A 195 22.73 7.37 7.93
CA ASP A 195 24.13 7.25 7.50
C ASP A 195 24.33 6.27 6.34
N SER A 196 23.40 5.34 6.10
CA SER A 196 23.45 4.44 4.95
C SER A 196 23.32 5.17 3.60
N LEU A 197 22.71 6.36 3.61
CA LEU A 197 22.51 7.19 2.43
C LEU A 197 23.70 8.11 2.13
N ALA A 198 24.73 8.14 2.99
CA ALA A 198 25.90 9.00 2.80
C ALA A 198 26.62 8.76 1.47
N GLY A 199 26.59 7.51 0.98
CA GLY A 199 27.21 7.15 -0.28
C GLY A 199 26.37 7.32 -1.53
N VAL A 200 25.11 7.68 -1.40
CA VAL A 200 24.27 7.96 -2.55
C VAL A 200 24.79 9.22 -3.25
N SER A 201 25.11 9.11 -4.55
CA SER A 201 25.65 10.24 -5.31
C SER A 201 24.68 11.43 -5.30
N PRO A 202 25.17 12.68 -5.25
CA PRO A 202 24.32 13.86 -5.37
C PRO A 202 23.77 14.09 -6.79
N ILE A 203 24.26 13.35 -7.78
CA ILE A 203 23.87 13.48 -9.19
C ILE A 203 23.59 12.11 -9.81
N GLY A 204 22.72 12.09 -10.81
CA GLY A 204 22.36 10.91 -11.58
C GLY A 204 21.36 10.00 -10.90
N TYR A 205 20.92 9.01 -11.64
CA TYR A 205 19.95 8.01 -11.16
C TYR A 205 20.61 7.07 -10.16
N GLN A 206 19.94 6.81 -9.04
CA GLN A 206 20.47 5.98 -7.94
C GLN A 206 19.40 4.96 -7.53
N ASP A 207 19.62 3.69 -7.89
CA ASP A 207 18.73 2.59 -7.52
C ASP A 207 19.13 1.98 -6.18
N ILE A 208 18.11 1.52 -5.42
CA ILE A 208 18.35 0.86 -4.13
C ILE A 208 19.02 -0.50 -4.32
N LYS A 209 18.54 -1.30 -5.28
CA LYS A 209 18.95 -2.71 -5.44
C LYS A 209 20.24 -2.83 -6.25
N GLU A 210 20.35 -2.04 -7.32
CA GLU A 210 21.44 -2.15 -8.28
C GLU A 210 22.68 -1.37 -7.85
N GLU A 211 22.49 -0.30 -7.06
CA GLU A 211 23.60 0.58 -6.68
C GLU A 211 23.81 0.63 -5.16
N LEU A 212 22.80 0.98 -4.36
CA LEU A 212 22.97 1.19 -2.93
C LEU A 212 23.26 -0.11 -2.17
N ILE A 213 22.53 -1.19 -2.39
CA ILE A 213 22.77 -2.47 -1.71
C ILE A 213 24.19 -3.01 -1.98
N PRO A 214 24.68 -3.09 -3.23
CA PRO A 214 26.06 -3.49 -3.50
C PRO A 214 27.10 -2.57 -2.85
N GLN A 215 26.82 -1.28 -2.75
CA GLN A 215 27.71 -0.33 -2.08
C GLN A 215 27.75 -0.56 -0.56
N LEU A 216 26.62 -0.76 0.09
CA LEU A 216 26.55 -1.10 1.51
C LEU A 216 27.32 -2.39 1.82
N HIS A 217 27.20 -3.41 0.97
CA HIS A 217 27.98 -4.64 1.11
C HIS A 217 29.50 -4.41 0.99
N ARG A 218 29.93 -3.58 0.04
CA ARG A 218 31.36 -3.21 -0.09
C ARG A 218 31.90 -2.47 1.13
N TRP A 219 31.05 -1.74 1.83
CA TRP A 219 31.40 -1.05 3.08
C TRP A 219 31.27 -1.93 4.33
N GLY A 220 30.95 -3.21 4.15
CA GLY A 220 30.72 -4.12 5.27
C GLY A 220 29.47 -3.77 6.10
N ARG A 221 28.56 -2.95 5.55
CA ARG A 221 27.33 -2.56 6.23
C ARG A 221 26.29 -3.65 6.08
N ARG A 222 25.55 -3.88 7.14
CA ARG A 222 24.54 -4.93 7.19
C ARG A 222 23.27 -4.52 6.44
N VAL A 223 22.82 -5.40 5.54
CA VAL A 223 21.52 -5.33 4.89
C VAL A 223 20.65 -6.46 5.41
N LEU A 224 19.49 -6.14 5.99
CA LEU A 224 18.55 -7.10 6.54
C LEU A 224 17.39 -7.32 5.55
N THR A 225 17.01 -8.57 5.36
CA THR A 225 15.78 -8.94 4.67
C THR A 225 14.70 -9.30 5.70
N TYR A 226 13.62 -8.54 5.72
CA TYR A 226 12.47 -8.79 6.60
C TYR A 226 11.39 -9.50 5.80
N SER A 227 11.22 -10.80 6.07
CA SER A 227 10.28 -11.66 5.33
C SER A 227 8.88 -11.58 5.92
N VAL A 228 7.89 -11.36 5.04
CA VAL A 228 6.47 -11.36 5.40
C VAL A 228 5.70 -12.39 4.59
N PRO A 229 4.59 -12.94 5.13
CA PRO A 229 3.73 -13.86 4.39
C PRO A 229 3.19 -13.21 3.10
N THR A 230 2.97 -14.02 2.08
CA THR A 230 2.30 -13.56 0.85
C THR A 230 0.92 -12.97 1.19
N GLY A 231 0.64 -11.79 0.66
CA GLY A 231 -0.61 -11.08 0.92
C GLY A 231 -0.56 -10.07 2.08
N SER A 232 0.52 -10.04 2.88
CA SER A 232 0.71 -9.02 3.92
C SER A 232 1.05 -7.62 3.36
N VAL A 233 1.44 -7.54 2.10
CA VAL A 233 1.61 -6.30 1.35
C VAL A 233 1.01 -6.51 -0.03
N VAL A 234 0.05 -5.68 -0.40
CA VAL A 234 -0.54 -5.73 -1.74
C VAL A 234 0.11 -4.66 -2.60
N ARG A 235 0.74 -5.08 -3.68
CA ARG A 235 1.45 -4.21 -4.61
C ARG A 235 0.66 -4.05 -5.89
N VAL A 236 0.36 -2.81 -6.28
CA VAL A 236 -0.39 -2.52 -7.51
C VAL A 236 0.59 -2.25 -8.66
N THR A 237 0.68 -3.15 -9.62
CA THR A 237 1.60 -3.08 -10.76
C THR A 237 0.92 -3.05 -12.13
N GLY A 238 -0.41 -3.07 -12.19
CA GLY A 238 -1.20 -3.04 -13.42
C GLY A 238 -2.66 -3.37 -13.16
N ALA A 239 -3.47 -3.53 -14.20
CA ALA A 239 -4.91 -3.73 -14.10
C ALA A 239 -5.30 -4.95 -13.25
N ALA A 240 -4.67 -6.09 -13.48
CA ALA A 240 -4.98 -7.32 -12.74
C ALA A 240 -4.67 -7.18 -11.24
N SER A 241 -3.49 -6.62 -10.88
CA SER A 241 -3.13 -6.37 -9.49
C SER A 241 -3.99 -5.27 -8.85
N TYR A 242 -4.48 -4.29 -9.63
CA TYR A 242 -5.44 -3.30 -9.17
C TYR A 242 -6.79 -3.92 -8.79
N LEU A 243 -7.35 -4.79 -9.63
CA LEU A 243 -8.58 -5.54 -9.29
C LEU A 243 -8.36 -6.46 -8.08
N ALA A 244 -7.21 -7.12 -8.00
CA ALA A 244 -6.83 -7.92 -6.84
C ALA A 244 -6.71 -7.07 -5.56
N ALA A 245 -6.16 -5.85 -5.65
CA ALA A 245 -6.08 -4.92 -4.53
C ALA A 245 -7.47 -4.47 -4.04
N ASN A 246 -8.40 -4.15 -4.94
CA ASN A 246 -9.79 -3.84 -4.57
C ASN A 246 -10.49 -5.05 -3.90
N ARG A 247 -10.30 -6.25 -4.43
CA ARG A 247 -10.80 -7.49 -3.81
C ARG A 247 -10.27 -7.67 -2.40
N TRP A 248 -8.95 -7.54 -2.25
CA TRP A 248 -8.30 -7.64 -0.96
C TRP A 248 -8.83 -6.57 0.03
N ALA A 249 -8.95 -5.32 -0.43
CA ALA A 249 -9.42 -4.21 0.38
C ALA A 249 -10.87 -4.42 0.90
N LEU A 250 -11.76 -4.96 0.08
CA LEU A 250 -13.13 -5.30 0.47
C LEU A 250 -13.19 -6.27 1.65
N THR A 251 -12.26 -7.19 1.74
CA THR A 251 -12.24 -8.22 2.80
C THR A 251 -11.47 -7.79 4.04
N HIS A 252 -10.45 -6.93 3.89
CA HIS A 252 -9.53 -6.55 4.95
C HIS A 252 -9.78 -5.14 5.48
N LEU A 253 -9.75 -4.12 4.63
CA LEU A 253 -9.86 -2.72 5.04
C LEU A 253 -11.27 -2.36 5.56
N THR A 254 -12.32 -2.99 5.05
CA THR A 254 -13.68 -2.77 5.55
C THR A 254 -13.88 -3.21 7.00
N ARG A 255 -12.91 -3.90 7.60
CA ARG A 255 -12.92 -4.22 9.03
C ARG A 255 -12.60 -3.00 9.91
N SER A 256 -11.89 -2.00 9.38
CA SER A 256 -11.55 -0.79 10.14
C SER A 256 -12.73 0.17 10.27
N ALA A 257 -12.84 0.86 11.40
CA ALA A 257 -13.91 1.85 11.62
C ALA A 257 -13.79 3.04 10.66
N ALA A 258 -12.57 3.48 10.37
CA ALA A 258 -12.32 4.60 9.44
C ALA A 258 -12.75 4.30 8.00
N ALA A 259 -12.55 3.04 7.54
CA ALA A 259 -13.00 2.63 6.21
C ALA A 259 -14.53 2.50 6.11
N ARG A 260 -15.23 2.39 7.24
CA ARG A 260 -16.70 2.21 7.33
C ARG A 260 -17.45 3.50 7.62
N ALA A 261 -16.77 4.62 7.88
CA ALA A 261 -17.41 5.89 8.18
C ALA A 261 -18.36 6.31 7.05
N GLY A 262 -19.63 6.54 7.36
CA GLY A 262 -20.69 6.85 6.39
C GLY A 262 -21.22 5.66 5.58
N TYR A 263 -20.81 4.42 5.92
CA TYR A 263 -21.27 3.21 5.24
C TYR A 263 -22.07 2.31 6.18
N ARG A 264 -23.23 1.82 5.69
CA ARG A 264 -24.01 0.77 6.34
C ARG A 264 -23.72 -0.59 5.74
N ARG A 265 -23.75 -1.63 6.54
CA ARG A 265 -23.57 -3.01 6.11
C ARG A 265 -24.89 -3.63 5.68
N VAL A 266 -24.90 -4.31 4.53
CA VAL A 266 -26.03 -5.10 4.02
C VAL A 266 -25.48 -6.46 3.59
N GLY A 267 -25.68 -7.49 4.39
CA GLY A 267 -25.04 -8.79 4.20
C GLY A 267 -23.50 -8.69 4.26
N GLU A 268 -22.83 -9.05 3.19
CA GLU A 268 -21.38 -8.89 3.03
C GLU A 268 -20.99 -7.56 2.39
N SER A 269 -21.97 -6.75 1.98
CA SER A 269 -21.75 -5.52 1.21
C SER A 269 -21.78 -4.28 2.10
N TRP A 270 -21.15 -3.20 1.60
CA TRP A 270 -21.09 -1.89 2.23
C TRP A 270 -21.68 -0.83 1.30
N LEU A 271 -22.75 -0.19 1.75
CA LEU A 271 -23.43 0.85 0.99
C LEU A 271 -23.29 2.18 1.73
N HIS A 272 -22.85 3.21 1.00
CA HIS A 272 -22.79 4.56 1.59
C HIS A 272 -24.23 5.03 1.97
N GLU A 273 -24.36 5.80 3.03
CA GLU A 273 -25.64 6.26 3.55
C GLU A 273 -26.42 7.12 2.54
N THR A 274 -25.70 7.84 1.66
CA THR A 274 -26.29 8.65 0.59
C THR A 274 -26.52 7.89 -0.71
N ALA A 275 -26.15 6.60 -0.78
CA ALA A 275 -26.39 5.78 -1.97
C ALA A 275 -27.86 5.36 -2.05
N LEU A 276 -28.46 5.49 -3.22
CA LEU A 276 -29.84 5.10 -3.50
C LEU A 276 -29.84 3.75 -4.22
N VAL A 277 -30.20 2.70 -3.51
CA VAL A 277 -30.24 1.33 -4.03
C VAL A 277 -31.71 0.85 -4.00
N ASP A 278 -32.25 0.52 -5.18
CA ASP A 278 -33.61 0.03 -5.32
C ASP A 278 -33.79 -1.31 -4.55
N PRO A 279 -34.91 -1.53 -3.85
CA PRO A 279 -35.14 -2.75 -3.07
C PRO A 279 -35.09 -4.05 -3.88
N THR A 280 -35.29 -4.00 -5.19
CA THR A 280 -35.23 -5.17 -6.08
C THR A 280 -33.82 -5.53 -6.56
N VAL A 281 -32.81 -4.73 -6.20
CA VAL A 281 -31.40 -4.99 -6.51
C VAL A 281 -30.92 -6.24 -5.78
N ARG A 282 -30.20 -7.09 -6.49
CA ARG A 282 -29.59 -8.29 -5.92
C ARG A 282 -28.12 -8.02 -5.61
N LEU A 283 -27.76 -8.13 -4.34
CA LEU A 283 -26.37 -8.07 -3.89
C LEU A 283 -25.89 -9.49 -3.54
N ALA A 284 -24.80 -9.93 -4.15
CA ALA A 284 -24.21 -11.25 -3.89
C ALA A 284 -22.70 -11.10 -3.63
N GLY A 285 -22.26 -11.43 -2.40
CA GLY A 285 -20.87 -11.29 -1.95
C GLY A 285 -20.49 -9.84 -1.62
N PRO A 286 -19.19 -9.55 -1.43
CA PRO A 286 -18.73 -8.24 -0.97
C PRO A 286 -18.82 -7.19 -2.09
N VAL A 287 -19.75 -6.26 -1.97
CA VAL A 287 -19.91 -5.10 -2.86
C VAL A 287 -19.73 -3.82 -2.05
N PHE A 288 -19.04 -2.85 -2.60
CA PHE A 288 -18.86 -1.53 -2.02
C PHE A 288 -19.48 -0.48 -2.93
N VAL A 289 -20.47 0.27 -2.42
CA VAL A 289 -21.18 1.30 -3.20
C VAL A 289 -20.90 2.66 -2.57
N GLY A 290 -20.26 3.52 -3.35
CA GLY A 290 -19.83 4.86 -2.95
C GLY A 290 -20.97 5.87 -2.81
N PRO A 291 -20.66 7.07 -2.29
CA PRO A 291 -21.65 8.11 -2.00
C PRO A 291 -22.37 8.58 -3.27
N GLU A 292 -23.64 8.97 -3.08
CA GLU A 292 -24.51 9.55 -4.12
C GLU A 292 -24.70 8.65 -5.36
N SER A 293 -24.34 7.36 -5.27
CA SER A 293 -24.54 6.43 -6.37
C SER A 293 -25.94 5.88 -6.39
N ILE A 294 -26.48 5.67 -7.60
CA ILE A 294 -27.83 5.20 -7.84
C ILE A 294 -27.79 3.83 -8.49
N VAL A 295 -28.40 2.84 -7.87
CA VAL A 295 -28.55 1.50 -8.43
C VAL A 295 -30.03 1.22 -8.65
N GLN A 296 -30.43 1.15 -9.91
CA GLN A 296 -31.83 1.01 -10.31
C GLN A 296 -32.31 -0.44 -10.23
N SER A 297 -33.63 -0.58 -10.40
CA SER A 297 -34.37 -1.81 -10.20
C SER A 297 -33.85 -3.02 -10.97
N LYS A 298 -33.95 -4.19 -10.36
CA LYS A 298 -33.59 -5.51 -10.91
C LYS A 298 -32.12 -5.67 -11.33
N SER A 299 -31.26 -4.67 -11.02
CA SER A 299 -29.82 -4.81 -11.25
C SER A 299 -29.22 -5.87 -10.32
N MET A 300 -28.13 -6.50 -10.78
CA MET A 300 -27.38 -7.49 -10.01
C MET A 300 -25.93 -7.01 -9.84
N LEU A 301 -25.49 -6.90 -8.58
CA LEU A 301 -24.12 -6.58 -8.24
C LEU A 301 -23.50 -7.79 -7.55
N THR A 302 -22.48 -8.37 -8.16
CA THR A 302 -21.79 -9.55 -7.63
C THR A 302 -20.35 -9.19 -7.22
N GLY A 303 -20.02 -9.48 -6.00
CA GLY A 303 -18.68 -9.22 -5.46
C GLY A 303 -17.59 -10.17 -5.98
N PRO A 304 -16.32 -9.76 -5.81
CA PRO A 304 -15.86 -8.50 -5.25
C PRO A 304 -16.02 -7.34 -6.24
N THR A 305 -16.88 -6.37 -5.95
CA THR A 305 -17.16 -5.23 -6.83
C THR A 305 -17.09 -3.92 -6.05
N THR A 306 -16.43 -2.92 -6.60
CA THR A 306 -16.39 -1.56 -6.04
C THR A 306 -17.04 -0.58 -7.00
N ILE A 307 -17.93 0.25 -6.47
CA ILE A 307 -18.62 1.31 -7.21
C ILE A 307 -18.25 2.63 -6.55
N GLY A 308 -17.72 3.55 -7.35
CA GLY A 308 -17.29 4.88 -6.97
C GLY A 308 -18.43 5.78 -6.50
N ALA A 309 -18.14 7.06 -6.33
CA ALA A 309 -19.13 8.07 -6.02
C ALA A 309 -19.92 8.50 -7.27
N ARG A 310 -21.19 8.88 -7.10
CA ARG A 310 -22.05 9.43 -8.17
C ARG A 310 -22.18 8.54 -9.41
N CYS A 311 -22.06 7.23 -9.25
CA CYS A 311 -22.30 6.27 -10.31
C CYS A 311 -23.79 6.03 -10.53
N ILE A 312 -24.18 5.71 -11.77
CA ILE A 312 -25.54 5.34 -12.13
C ILE A 312 -25.51 3.96 -12.75
N ILE A 313 -26.10 2.98 -12.08
CA ILE A 313 -26.30 1.64 -12.61
C ILE A 313 -27.78 1.54 -12.99
N GLU A 314 -28.06 1.49 -14.29
CA GLU A 314 -29.42 1.45 -14.80
C GLU A 314 -30.05 0.07 -14.60
N ARG A 315 -31.40 -0.01 -14.75
CA ARG A 315 -32.18 -1.22 -14.52
C ARG A 315 -31.64 -2.44 -15.28
N ASP A 316 -31.83 -3.61 -14.69
CA ASP A 316 -31.47 -4.91 -15.26
C ASP A 316 -29.96 -5.07 -15.60
N ALA A 317 -29.11 -4.11 -15.21
CA ALA A 317 -27.67 -4.20 -15.42
C ALA A 317 -27.03 -5.22 -14.48
N VAL A 318 -25.98 -5.90 -14.94
CA VAL A 318 -25.19 -6.86 -14.17
C VAL A 318 -23.75 -6.38 -14.07
N VAL A 319 -23.24 -6.23 -12.85
CA VAL A 319 -21.86 -5.84 -12.60
C VAL A 319 -21.22 -6.84 -11.64
N SER A 320 -20.17 -7.50 -12.10
CA SER A 320 -19.48 -8.56 -11.36
C SER A 320 -17.99 -8.31 -11.34
N ARG A 321 -17.33 -8.56 -10.19
CA ARG A 321 -15.86 -8.55 -10.02
C ARG A 321 -15.14 -7.32 -10.57
N SER A 322 -15.81 -6.17 -10.62
CA SER A 322 -15.42 -4.99 -11.35
C SER A 322 -15.13 -3.81 -10.44
N ALA A 323 -14.32 -2.87 -10.91
CA ALA A 323 -14.07 -1.59 -10.26
C ALA A 323 -14.59 -0.45 -11.14
N LEU A 324 -15.62 0.22 -10.70
CA LEU A 324 -16.17 1.41 -11.34
C LEU A 324 -15.73 2.64 -10.55
N TRP A 325 -15.07 3.59 -11.22
CA TRP A 325 -14.63 4.83 -10.58
C TRP A 325 -15.78 5.83 -10.46
N ASN A 326 -15.48 7.08 -10.15
CA ASN A 326 -16.53 8.04 -9.88
C ASN A 326 -17.28 8.46 -11.17
N GLY A 327 -18.59 8.73 -11.04
CA GLY A 327 -19.41 9.23 -12.13
C GLY A 327 -19.67 8.25 -13.27
N VAL A 328 -19.35 6.96 -13.11
CA VAL A 328 -19.58 5.94 -14.13
C VAL A 328 -21.06 5.72 -14.33
N ARG A 329 -21.47 5.61 -15.61
CA ARG A 329 -22.82 5.24 -15.99
C ARG A 329 -22.83 3.91 -16.72
N VAL A 330 -23.60 2.95 -16.21
CA VAL A 330 -23.84 1.65 -16.80
C VAL A 330 -25.27 1.60 -17.30
N GLY A 331 -25.44 1.45 -18.62
CA GLY A 331 -26.74 1.46 -19.27
C GLY A 331 -27.58 0.24 -18.95
N ALA A 332 -28.89 0.35 -19.17
CA ALA A 332 -29.87 -0.69 -18.86
C ALA A 332 -29.52 -2.03 -19.53
N GLY A 333 -29.57 -3.13 -18.77
CA GLY A 333 -29.28 -4.48 -19.24
C GLY A 333 -27.81 -4.74 -19.61
N ALA A 334 -26.89 -3.79 -19.40
CA ALA A 334 -25.47 -4.01 -19.67
C ALA A 334 -24.87 -5.04 -18.72
N VAL A 335 -23.90 -5.81 -19.20
CA VAL A 335 -23.18 -6.81 -18.40
C VAL A 335 -21.70 -6.45 -18.36
N LEU A 336 -21.18 -6.24 -17.15
CA LEU A 336 -19.78 -6.01 -16.86
C LEU A 336 -19.25 -7.14 -15.99
N ASP A 337 -18.13 -7.71 -16.39
CA ASP A 337 -17.46 -8.74 -15.62
C ASP A 337 -15.94 -8.57 -15.71
N ASP A 338 -15.28 -8.56 -14.55
CA ASP A 338 -13.83 -8.38 -14.41
C ASP A 338 -13.29 -7.11 -15.10
N CYS A 339 -14.06 -6.01 -15.02
CA CYS A 339 -13.81 -4.78 -15.73
C CYS A 339 -13.32 -3.65 -14.80
N ILE A 340 -12.56 -2.71 -15.37
CA ILE A 340 -12.27 -1.42 -14.79
C ILE A 340 -12.88 -0.35 -15.67
N VAL A 341 -13.71 0.51 -15.09
CA VAL A 341 -14.30 1.66 -15.79
C VAL A 341 -13.86 2.93 -15.10
N ALA A 342 -13.12 3.77 -15.82
CA ALA A 342 -12.55 5.01 -15.29
C ALA A 342 -13.61 6.10 -15.05
N ASP A 343 -13.19 7.20 -14.41
CA ASP A 343 -14.05 8.31 -14.05
C ASP A 343 -14.90 8.80 -15.24
N ASN A 344 -16.20 9.00 -14.98
CA ASN A 344 -17.20 9.43 -15.96
C ASN A 344 -17.35 8.50 -17.18
N GLY A 345 -16.86 7.25 -17.09
CA GLY A 345 -17.00 6.28 -18.15
C GLY A 345 -18.45 5.91 -18.44
N LEU A 346 -18.78 5.74 -19.72
CA LEU A 346 -20.11 5.38 -20.18
C LEU A 346 -20.11 3.98 -20.79
N VAL A 347 -20.93 3.10 -20.23
CA VAL A 347 -21.20 1.78 -20.77
C VAL A 347 -22.59 1.81 -21.38
N GLY A 348 -22.69 1.55 -22.68
CA GLY A 348 -23.97 1.53 -23.39
C GLY A 348 -24.92 0.44 -22.86
N PRO A 349 -26.23 0.56 -23.18
CA PRO A 349 -27.19 -0.47 -22.76
C PRO A 349 -26.87 -1.83 -23.40
N GLY A 350 -27.11 -2.91 -22.65
CA GLY A 350 -27.05 -4.27 -23.16
C GLY A 350 -28.19 -4.54 -24.18
N ARG A 351 -27.94 -5.45 -25.11
CA ARG A 351 -28.93 -5.86 -26.08
C ARG A 351 -29.45 -7.26 -25.76
#